data_f16f2167c92edcc89d8064a2cadf2ce5
#
_entry.id   f16f2167c92edcc89d8064a2cadf2ce5
#
_cell.length_a   1.000
_cell.length_b   1.000
_cell.length_c   1.000
_cell.angle_alpha   90.00
_cell.angle_beta   90.00
_cell.angle_gamma   90.00
#
_symmetry.space_group_name_H-M   'P 1'
#
loop_
_entity.id
_entity.type
_entity.pdbx_description
1 polymer ?
#
loop_
_entity_poly.entity_id
_entity_poly.type
_entity_poly.pdbx_seq_one_letter_code
_entity_poly.pdbx_strand_id
1 'polypeptide(L)'
;MAERPRVYFAEVLRSALGNFGNVLTVSPHKDISASSSCLSVHRPVKTVMISKKFYKVYGTPADCVHIGSRGILKKYPDVVFSGINFGSNMGDDVVYSGTVGAAIEGRHAKLGSYAISINSREPKYIDDLPLKTQYVLDYVFTKLKTLKTVFNINIPDIPFSKIKGVRISR
;
A
#
# COMPACT_ATOMS: atom_id res chain seq x y z
N MET A 1 13.13 -16.72 -14.31
CA MET A 1 12.41 -16.61 -13.02
C MET A 1 10.96 -16.32 -13.36
N ALA A 2 10.02 -17.15 -12.93
CA ALA A 2 8.61 -16.89 -13.20
C ALA A 2 8.20 -15.59 -12.48
N GLU A 3 7.56 -14.66 -13.20
CA GLU A 3 6.97 -13.47 -12.59
C GLU A 3 6.03 -13.90 -11.48
N ARG A 4 6.38 -13.60 -10.23
CA ARG A 4 5.43 -13.78 -9.14
C ARG A 4 4.28 -12.79 -9.35
N PRO A 5 3.05 -13.26 -9.43
CA PRO A 5 1.92 -12.39 -9.74
C PRO A 5 1.78 -11.30 -8.68
N ARG A 6 1.33 -10.12 -9.06
CA ARG A 6 1.09 -8.97 -8.16
C ARG A 6 0.19 -9.30 -6.96
N VAL A 7 -0.65 -10.32 -7.09
CA VAL A 7 -1.41 -10.92 -6.00
C VAL A 7 -0.51 -11.31 -4.83
N TYR A 8 0.72 -11.79 -5.08
CA TYR A 8 1.68 -12.15 -4.03
C TYR A 8 2.01 -10.97 -3.12
N PHE A 9 2.19 -9.78 -3.65
CA PHE A 9 2.58 -8.59 -2.88
C PHE A 9 1.43 -8.06 -2.01
N ALA A 10 0.22 -8.08 -2.58
CA ALA A 10 -0.99 -7.79 -1.81
C ALA A 10 -1.18 -8.80 -0.67
N GLU A 11 -0.90 -10.08 -0.92
CA GLU A 11 -0.99 -11.13 0.10
C GLU A 11 0.10 -11.02 1.16
N VAL A 12 1.34 -10.66 0.82
CA VAL A 12 2.42 -10.41 1.78
C VAL A 12 2.01 -9.27 2.73
N LEU A 13 1.56 -8.15 2.19
CA LEU A 13 1.15 -7.01 3.00
C LEU A 13 -0.10 -7.35 3.84
N ARG A 14 -1.10 -7.99 3.24
CA ARG A 14 -2.33 -8.42 3.93
C ARG A 14 -2.03 -9.38 5.08
N SER A 15 -1.19 -10.39 4.83
CA SER A 15 -0.79 -11.37 5.84
C SER A 15 -0.07 -10.71 7.01
N ALA A 16 0.92 -9.85 6.73
CA ALA A 16 1.66 -9.14 7.75
C ALA A 16 0.76 -8.21 8.58
N LEU A 17 -0.17 -7.47 7.94
CA LEU A 17 -1.14 -6.61 8.61
C LEU A 17 -2.14 -7.40 9.47
N GLY A 18 -2.42 -8.65 9.12
CA GLY A 18 -3.28 -9.54 9.90
C GLY A 18 -2.81 -9.72 11.36
N ASN A 19 -1.51 -9.57 11.63
CA ASN A 19 -0.93 -9.62 12.97
C ASN A 19 -1.30 -8.39 13.84
N PHE A 20 -1.74 -7.30 13.22
CA PHE A 20 -2.04 -6.03 13.92
C PHE A 20 -3.54 -5.75 14.00
N GLY A 21 -4.38 -6.44 13.22
CA GLY A 21 -5.81 -6.20 13.27
C GLY A 21 -6.61 -6.78 12.12
N ASN A 22 -7.86 -6.30 12.01
CA ASN A 22 -8.76 -6.71 10.95
C ASN A 22 -8.42 -6.00 9.64
N VAL A 23 -8.13 -6.76 8.58
CA VAL A 23 -7.74 -6.23 7.28
C VAL A 23 -8.91 -6.30 6.30
N LEU A 24 -9.21 -5.17 5.64
CA LEU A 24 -9.97 -5.09 4.41
C LEU A 24 -9.01 -4.85 3.27
N THR A 25 -9.04 -5.70 2.24
CA THR A 25 -8.22 -5.56 1.04
C THR A 25 -9.10 -5.06 -0.10
N VAL A 26 -8.68 -3.98 -0.74
CA VAL A 26 -9.33 -3.42 -1.93
C VAL A 26 -8.25 -3.16 -2.97
N SER A 27 -8.33 -3.83 -4.11
CA SER A 27 -7.32 -3.72 -5.17
C SER A 27 -7.92 -3.24 -6.49
N PRO A 28 -7.18 -2.50 -7.31
CA PRO A 28 -7.61 -2.22 -8.67
C PRO A 28 -7.67 -3.51 -9.50
N HIS A 29 -8.58 -3.55 -10.49
CA HIS A 29 -8.79 -4.73 -11.33
C HIS A 29 -7.63 -5.02 -12.28
N LYS A 30 -6.84 -4.00 -12.61
CA LYS A 30 -5.62 -4.07 -13.41
C LYS A 30 -4.58 -3.09 -12.86
N ASP A 31 -3.38 -3.20 -13.39
CA ASP A 31 -2.35 -2.20 -13.13
C ASP A 31 -2.74 -0.85 -13.75
N ILE A 32 -2.61 0.20 -12.95
CA ILE A 32 -2.86 1.58 -13.37
C ILE A 32 -1.68 2.40 -12.84
N SER A 33 -0.58 2.34 -13.59
CA SER A 33 0.60 3.16 -13.31
C SER A 33 0.35 4.62 -13.65
N ALA A 34 1.08 5.52 -13.01
CA ALA A 34 1.01 6.97 -13.22
C ALA A 34 -0.41 7.57 -13.07
N SER A 35 -1.22 7.02 -12.15
CA SER A 35 -2.57 7.52 -11.89
C SER A 35 -2.63 8.65 -10.86
N SER A 36 -1.53 8.94 -10.18
CA SER A 36 -1.50 9.96 -9.13
C SER A 36 -2.65 9.78 -8.12
N SER A 37 -3.25 10.85 -7.63
CA SER A 37 -4.44 10.85 -6.75
C SER A 37 -5.76 10.94 -7.52
N CYS A 38 -5.82 10.44 -8.76
CA CYS A 38 -6.99 10.55 -9.62
C CYS A 38 -8.17 9.73 -9.07
N LEU A 39 -9.35 10.39 -8.92
CA LEU A 39 -10.63 9.77 -8.59
C LEU A 39 -11.55 9.70 -9.81
N SER A 40 -12.28 8.61 -9.96
CA SER A 40 -13.28 8.41 -11.02
C SER A 40 -14.60 9.07 -10.65
N VAL A 41 -14.72 10.40 -10.86
CA VAL A 41 -15.92 11.16 -10.47
C VAL A 41 -17.00 11.25 -11.54
N HIS A 42 -16.67 10.94 -12.81
CA HIS A 42 -17.59 11.14 -13.95
C HIS A 42 -18.27 9.84 -14.43
N ARG A 43 -18.03 8.71 -13.75
CA ARG A 43 -18.60 7.41 -14.12
C ARG A 43 -18.81 6.52 -12.92
N PRO A 44 -19.79 5.61 -12.94
CA PRO A 44 -19.92 4.55 -11.96
C PRO A 44 -18.67 3.66 -11.92
N VAL A 45 -18.23 3.30 -10.72
CA VAL A 45 -17.07 2.42 -10.51
C VAL A 45 -17.56 1.05 -10.04
N LYS A 46 -17.39 0.03 -10.89
CA LYS A 46 -17.77 -1.34 -10.57
C LYS A 46 -16.86 -1.89 -9.48
N THR A 47 -17.48 -2.49 -8.46
CA THR A 47 -16.80 -3.16 -7.36
C THR A 47 -17.29 -4.60 -7.25
N VAL A 48 -16.37 -5.56 -7.13
CA VAL A 48 -16.66 -6.99 -7.05
C VAL A 48 -16.01 -7.57 -5.80
N MET A 49 -16.79 -8.24 -4.96
CA MET A 49 -16.26 -9.02 -3.84
C MET A 49 -15.63 -10.32 -4.37
N ILE A 50 -14.35 -10.53 -4.14
CA ILE A 50 -13.62 -11.72 -4.55
C ILE A 50 -13.68 -12.79 -3.46
N SER A 51 -13.56 -12.37 -2.21
CA SER A 51 -13.73 -13.22 -1.04
C SER A 51 -14.07 -12.34 0.17
N LYS A 52 -14.32 -12.94 1.33
CA LYS A 52 -14.61 -12.21 2.56
C LYS A 52 -13.50 -11.19 2.84
N LYS A 53 -13.87 -9.90 2.89
CA LYS A 53 -12.97 -8.75 3.08
C LYS A 53 -11.92 -8.55 1.97
N PHE A 54 -12.15 -9.09 0.77
CA PHE A 54 -11.34 -8.79 -0.40
C PHE A 54 -12.21 -8.34 -1.57
N TYR A 55 -11.96 -7.13 -2.07
CA TYR A 55 -12.72 -6.51 -3.15
C TYR A 55 -11.79 -6.08 -4.29
N LYS A 56 -12.31 -6.17 -5.50
CA LYS A 56 -11.68 -5.67 -6.72
C LYS A 56 -12.49 -4.50 -7.26
N VAL A 57 -11.82 -3.40 -7.58
CA VAL A 57 -12.40 -2.14 -8.05
C VAL A 57 -11.95 -1.87 -9.48
N TYR A 58 -12.89 -1.54 -10.36
CA TYR A 58 -12.61 -1.15 -11.76
C TYR A 58 -12.31 0.35 -11.86
N GLY A 59 -11.40 0.80 -11.04
CA GLY A 59 -10.97 2.18 -10.86
C GLY A 59 -9.50 2.30 -10.49
N THR A 60 -9.10 3.49 -10.10
CA THR A 60 -7.73 3.84 -9.70
C THR A 60 -7.38 3.30 -8.31
N PRO A 61 -6.10 3.34 -7.88
CA PRO A 61 -5.72 3.05 -6.50
C PRO A 61 -6.40 3.99 -5.48
N ALA A 62 -6.58 5.27 -5.82
CA ALA A 62 -7.32 6.22 -4.99
C ALA A 62 -8.82 5.84 -4.87
N ASP A 63 -9.46 5.39 -5.97
CA ASP A 63 -10.83 4.86 -5.92
C ASP A 63 -10.95 3.67 -4.96
N CYS A 64 -9.93 2.80 -4.93
CA CYS A 64 -9.93 1.65 -4.01
C CYS A 64 -10.00 2.08 -2.55
N VAL A 65 -9.21 3.09 -2.17
CA VAL A 65 -9.21 3.63 -0.80
C VAL A 65 -10.53 4.36 -0.51
N HIS A 66 -11.01 5.18 -1.43
CA HIS A 66 -12.26 5.90 -1.28
C HIS A 66 -13.45 4.97 -1.08
N ILE A 67 -13.62 3.98 -1.96
CA ILE A 67 -14.69 2.99 -1.91
C ILE A 67 -14.54 2.09 -0.67
N GLY A 68 -13.32 1.67 -0.35
CA GLY A 68 -13.04 0.85 0.82
C GLY A 68 -13.44 1.52 2.12
N SER A 69 -13.02 2.77 2.30
CA SER A 69 -13.24 3.51 3.54
C SER A 69 -14.66 4.07 3.68
N ARG A 70 -15.26 4.58 2.62
CA ARG A 70 -16.57 5.25 2.66
C ARG A 70 -17.73 4.36 2.22
N GLY A 71 -17.49 3.45 1.26
CA GLY A 71 -18.53 2.58 0.71
C GLY A 71 -18.65 1.25 1.48
N ILE A 72 -17.54 0.51 1.63
CA ILE A 72 -17.56 -0.84 2.18
C ILE A 72 -17.55 -0.82 3.71
N LEU A 73 -16.60 -0.11 4.34
CA LEU A 73 -16.48 -0.04 5.81
C LEU A 73 -17.55 0.84 6.48
N LYS A 74 -18.14 1.77 5.75
CA LYS A 74 -19.08 2.79 6.28
C LYS A 74 -18.49 3.65 7.40
N LYS A 75 -17.19 3.58 7.64
CA LYS A 75 -16.41 4.37 8.59
C LYS A 75 -14.98 4.46 8.13
N TYR A 76 -14.25 5.47 8.58
CA TYR A 76 -12.81 5.52 8.31
C TYR A 76 -12.10 4.33 8.98
N PRO A 77 -11.15 3.69 8.29
CA PRO A 77 -10.26 2.70 8.90
C PRO A 77 -9.35 3.37 9.93
N ASP A 78 -8.81 2.60 10.86
CA ASP A 78 -7.82 3.13 11.81
C ASP A 78 -6.53 3.51 11.08
N VAL A 79 -6.14 2.76 10.02
CA VAL A 79 -4.93 2.99 9.23
C VAL A 79 -5.17 2.55 7.79
N VAL A 80 -4.48 3.20 6.84
CA VAL A 80 -4.49 2.82 5.43
C VAL A 80 -3.06 2.47 5.00
N PHE A 81 -2.91 1.32 4.36
CA PHE A 81 -1.68 0.93 3.67
C PHE A 81 -1.94 0.78 2.19
N SER A 82 -1.08 1.36 1.37
CA SER A 82 -1.09 1.23 -0.09
C SER A 82 0.22 0.60 -0.55
N GLY A 83 0.16 -0.42 -1.37
CA GLY A 83 1.32 -1.17 -1.87
C GLY A 83 1.10 -2.67 -1.77
N ILE A 84 2.15 -3.47 -1.92
CA ILE A 84 3.56 -3.07 -2.10
C ILE A 84 3.80 -2.81 -3.59
N ASN A 85 4.33 -1.63 -3.92
CA ASN A 85 4.63 -1.23 -5.28
C ASN A 85 6.01 -1.72 -5.73
N PHE A 86 6.13 -2.06 -7.02
CA PHE A 86 7.42 -2.29 -7.68
C PHE A 86 7.99 -1.00 -8.25
N GLY A 87 9.22 -0.73 -7.95
CA GLY A 87 9.87 0.52 -8.24
C GLY A 87 9.71 1.52 -7.10
N SER A 88 10.75 2.30 -6.88
CA SER A 88 10.75 3.38 -5.88
C SER A 88 9.72 4.45 -6.22
N ASN A 89 9.20 5.08 -5.18
CA ASN A 89 8.46 6.33 -5.29
C ASN A 89 9.26 7.39 -4.55
N MET A 90 10.25 7.99 -5.23
CA MET A 90 11.15 9.01 -4.66
C MET A 90 11.30 10.17 -5.63
N GLY A 91 11.61 11.36 -5.09
CA GLY A 91 11.73 12.58 -5.91
C GLY A 91 10.44 12.86 -6.69
N ASP A 92 10.57 13.14 -7.98
CA ASP A 92 9.45 13.51 -8.85
C ASP A 92 8.44 12.36 -9.06
N ASP A 93 8.87 11.10 -8.95
CA ASP A 93 7.98 9.93 -9.09
C ASP A 93 6.83 9.92 -8.07
N VAL A 94 7.03 10.56 -6.92
CA VAL A 94 6.01 10.67 -5.86
C VAL A 94 4.73 11.30 -6.38
N VAL A 95 4.84 12.35 -7.20
CA VAL A 95 3.69 13.12 -7.73
C VAL A 95 2.82 12.27 -8.66
N TYR A 96 3.43 11.37 -9.42
CA TYR A 96 2.74 10.52 -10.40
C TYR A 96 2.29 9.19 -9.83
N SER A 97 2.79 8.80 -8.67
CA SER A 97 2.55 7.49 -8.09
C SER A 97 1.10 7.27 -7.68
N GLY A 98 0.47 6.23 -8.24
CA GLY A 98 -0.84 5.77 -7.77
C GLY A 98 -0.81 5.17 -6.36
N THR A 99 0.33 4.58 -5.96
CA THR A 99 0.53 4.04 -4.61
C THR A 99 0.56 5.15 -3.57
N VAL A 100 1.29 6.24 -3.85
CA VAL A 100 1.33 7.42 -2.99
C VAL A 100 -0.03 8.14 -3.03
N GLY A 101 -0.65 8.28 -4.21
CA GLY A 101 -1.98 8.87 -4.37
C GLY A 101 -3.06 8.16 -3.54
N ALA A 102 -3.02 6.83 -3.49
CA ALA A 102 -3.91 6.05 -2.64
C ALA A 102 -3.65 6.30 -1.14
N ALA A 103 -2.38 6.40 -0.72
CA ALA A 103 -2.07 6.77 0.65
C ALA A 103 -2.56 8.19 0.98
N ILE A 104 -2.41 9.15 0.05
CA ILE A 104 -2.94 10.52 0.20
C ILE A 104 -4.47 10.50 0.37
N GLU A 105 -5.21 9.66 -0.40
CA GLU A 105 -6.65 9.51 -0.21
C GLU A 105 -6.98 8.95 1.18
N GLY A 106 -6.12 8.09 1.73
CA GLY A 106 -6.24 7.53 3.08
C GLY A 106 -5.84 8.46 4.23
N ARG A 107 -5.42 9.70 3.98
CA ARG A 107 -4.84 10.64 4.98
C ARG A 107 -5.70 10.93 6.21
N HIS A 108 -7.00 10.69 6.12
CA HIS A 108 -7.93 10.90 7.24
C HIS A 108 -8.06 9.70 8.19
N ALA A 109 -7.32 8.63 7.96
CA ALA A 109 -7.25 7.49 8.87
C ALA A 109 -6.66 7.92 10.22
N LYS A 110 -7.17 7.33 11.31
CA LYS A 110 -6.84 7.72 12.69
C LYS A 110 -5.34 7.65 13.00
N LEU A 111 -4.65 6.65 12.47
CA LEU A 111 -3.22 6.39 12.67
C LEU A 111 -2.38 6.79 11.44
N GLY A 112 -2.95 7.58 10.52
CA GLY A 112 -2.29 8.00 9.29
C GLY A 112 -2.39 6.97 8.16
N SER A 113 -1.65 7.22 7.08
CA SER A 113 -1.62 6.36 5.90
C SER A 113 -0.19 6.17 5.39
N TYR A 114 0.06 5.02 4.76
CA TYR A 114 1.39 4.58 4.42
C TYR A 114 1.42 4.02 2.99
N ALA A 115 2.26 4.62 2.13
CA ALA A 115 2.62 4.06 0.84
C ALA A 115 3.87 3.20 1.02
N ILE A 116 3.87 1.96 0.55
CA ILE A 116 5.01 1.04 0.63
C ILE A 116 5.45 0.64 -0.77
N SER A 117 6.73 0.81 -1.05
CA SER A 117 7.36 0.47 -2.33
C SER A 117 8.65 -0.30 -2.09
N ILE A 118 8.98 -1.24 -3.00
CA ILE A 118 10.31 -1.85 -3.06
C ILE A 118 11.13 -1.09 -4.11
N ASN A 119 12.36 -0.73 -3.76
CA ASN A 119 13.25 0.06 -4.62
C ASN A 119 13.89 -0.79 -5.75
N SER A 120 13.04 -1.51 -6.47
CA SER A 120 13.42 -2.28 -7.66
C SER A 120 12.17 -2.63 -8.46
N ARG A 121 12.23 -2.56 -9.79
CA ARG A 121 11.21 -3.10 -10.69
C ARG A 121 11.34 -4.61 -10.87
N GLU A 122 12.54 -5.13 -10.67
CA GLU A 122 12.90 -6.54 -10.74
C GLU A 122 13.65 -6.95 -9.47
N PRO A 123 12.95 -7.12 -8.34
CA PRO A 123 13.62 -7.35 -7.07
C PRO A 123 14.31 -8.72 -7.03
N LYS A 124 15.60 -8.71 -6.68
CA LYS A 124 16.44 -9.90 -6.52
C LYS A 124 16.18 -10.61 -5.18
N TYR A 125 15.83 -9.85 -4.14
CA TYR A 125 15.65 -10.37 -2.76
C TYR A 125 14.18 -10.38 -2.37
N ILE A 126 13.33 -10.89 -3.28
CA ILE A 126 11.89 -10.94 -3.10
C ILE A 126 11.47 -11.93 -2.01
N ASP A 127 12.25 -12.98 -1.78
CA ASP A 127 11.98 -13.97 -0.75
C ASP A 127 12.10 -13.39 0.66
N ASP A 128 12.86 -12.32 0.83
CA ASP A 128 12.97 -11.56 2.07
C ASP A 128 11.82 -10.57 2.29
N LEU A 129 10.94 -10.39 1.30
CA LEU A 129 9.89 -9.37 1.37
C LEU A 129 8.94 -9.53 2.57
N PRO A 130 8.51 -10.75 2.97
CA PRO A 130 7.71 -10.91 4.17
C PRO A 130 8.41 -10.40 5.44
N LEU A 131 9.69 -10.70 5.61
CA LEU A 131 10.49 -10.24 6.76
C LEU A 131 10.65 -8.70 6.75
N LYS A 132 10.97 -8.14 5.58
CA LYS A 132 11.09 -6.68 5.40
C LYS A 132 9.78 -5.97 5.70
N THR A 133 8.66 -6.54 5.22
CA THR A 133 7.32 -5.97 5.45
C THR A 133 6.98 -6.02 6.94
N GLN A 134 7.19 -7.14 7.61
CA GLN A 134 6.95 -7.25 9.05
C GLN A 134 7.79 -6.23 9.81
N TYR A 135 9.09 -6.11 9.52
CA TYR A 135 9.98 -5.14 10.15
C TYR A 135 9.49 -3.69 9.99
N VAL A 136 9.04 -3.32 8.77
CA VAL A 136 8.48 -2.00 8.49
C VAL A 136 7.20 -1.78 9.31
N LEU A 137 6.28 -2.76 9.35
CA LEU A 137 5.04 -2.64 10.09
C LEU A 137 5.28 -2.53 11.61
N ASP A 138 6.22 -3.30 12.16
CA ASP A 138 6.62 -3.21 13.57
C ASP A 138 7.11 -1.79 13.89
N TYR A 139 7.93 -1.19 13.02
CA TYR A 139 8.38 0.18 13.18
C TYR A 139 7.22 1.18 13.10
N VAL A 140 6.33 1.03 12.14
CA VAL A 140 5.14 1.89 11.98
C VAL A 140 4.29 1.86 13.25
N PHE A 141 3.92 0.67 13.72
CA PHE A 141 3.01 0.53 14.86
C PHE A 141 3.66 0.85 16.21
N THR A 142 4.98 0.82 16.30
CA THR A 142 5.69 1.20 17.54
C THR A 142 6.11 2.66 17.58
N LYS A 143 6.53 3.24 16.45
CA LYS A 143 7.17 4.56 16.39
C LYS A 143 6.36 5.63 15.67
N LEU A 144 5.56 5.28 14.67
CA LEU A 144 4.91 6.25 13.78
C LEU A 144 3.40 6.39 14.00
N LYS A 145 2.73 5.45 14.64
CA LYS A 145 1.27 5.39 14.76
C LYS A 145 0.59 6.62 15.40
N THR A 146 1.34 7.45 16.09
CA THR A 146 0.80 8.69 16.69
C THR A 146 0.86 9.88 15.76
N LEU A 147 1.59 9.77 14.65
CA LEU A 147 1.79 10.83 13.67
C LEU A 147 0.72 10.70 12.58
N LYS A 148 -0.34 11.50 12.68
CA LYS A 148 -1.44 11.55 11.69
C LYS A 148 -0.97 12.22 10.39
N THR A 149 -0.18 11.52 9.60
CA THR A 149 0.33 12.02 8.33
C THR A 149 0.41 10.91 7.29
N VAL A 150 0.81 11.27 6.08
CA VAL A 150 1.09 10.33 4.99
C VAL A 150 2.57 10.02 5.00
N PHE A 151 2.91 8.74 5.11
CA PHE A 151 4.29 8.27 5.00
C PHE A 151 4.50 7.56 3.67
N ASN A 152 5.61 7.88 3.01
CA ASN A 152 6.07 7.18 1.82
C ASN A 152 7.31 6.37 2.18
N ILE A 153 7.17 5.05 2.17
CA ILE A 153 8.19 4.09 2.63
C ILE A 153 8.78 3.38 1.42
N ASN A 154 10.11 3.46 1.27
CA ASN A 154 10.83 2.80 0.20
C ASN A 154 11.79 1.75 0.80
N ILE A 155 11.56 0.48 0.50
CA ILE A 155 12.31 -0.67 1.00
C ILE A 155 13.43 -0.98 -0.01
N PRO A 156 14.71 -1.02 0.39
CA PRO A 156 15.80 -1.34 -0.52
C PRO A 156 15.77 -2.82 -0.94
N ASP A 157 16.16 -3.09 -2.19
CA ASP A 157 16.30 -4.45 -2.71
C ASP A 157 17.69 -5.03 -2.38
N ILE A 158 17.92 -5.29 -1.12
CA ILE A 158 19.13 -5.92 -0.55
C ILE A 158 18.70 -7.07 0.38
N PRO A 159 19.59 -8.01 0.73
CA PRO A 159 19.28 -9.03 1.74
C PRO A 159 18.77 -8.39 3.04
N PHE A 160 17.78 -9.01 3.70
CA PHE A 160 17.23 -8.50 4.96
C PHE A 160 18.32 -8.32 6.02
N SER A 161 19.30 -9.22 6.08
CA SER A 161 20.45 -9.15 7.00
C SER A 161 21.33 -7.90 6.83
N LYS A 162 21.23 -7.21 5.68
CA LYS A 162 21.97 -5.97 5.41
C LYS A 162 21.17 -4.69 5.72
N ILE A 163 19.92 -4.81 6.11
CA ILE A 163 19.11 -3.66 6.54
C ILE A 163 19.57 -3.22 7.93
N LYS A 164 20.07 -1.98 8.03
CA LYS A 164 20.64 -1.44 9.28
C LYS A 164 19.62 -0.68 10.13
N GLY A 165 18.44 -0.36 9.59
CA GLY A 165 17.43 0.41 10.29
C GLY A 165 16.52 1.18 9.36
N VAL A 166 15.68 2.04 9.96
CA VAL A 166 14.78 2.96 9.27
C VAL A 166 15.32 4.38 9.39
N ARG A 167 15.37 5.10 8.29
CA ARG A 167 15.74 6.52 8.25
C ARG A 167 14.53 7.33 7.79
N ILE A 168 14.18 8.36 8.56
CA ILE A 168 13.19 9.36 8.15
C ILE A 168 13.93 10.48 7.42
N SER A 169 13.43 10.84 6.24
CA SER A 169 13.92 11.96 5.45
C SER A 169 12.76 12.86 5.02
N ARG A 170 13.08 14.08 4.68
CA ARG A 170 12.18 15.06 4.07
C ARG A 170 12.57 15.25 2.62
#